data_1d2c10fcad231cbfbe5415877d111805
#
_entry.id   1d2c10fcad231cbfbe5415877d111805
#
_cell.length_a   1.000
_cell.length_b   1.000
_cell.length_c   1.000
_cell.angle_alpha   90.00
_cell.angle_beta   90.00
_cell.angle_gamma   90.00
#
_symmetry.space_group_name_H-M   'P 1'
#
loop_
_entity.id
_entity.type
_entity.pdbx_description
1 polymer ?
#
loop_
_entity_poly.entity_id
_entity_poly.type
_entity_poly.pdbx_seq_one_letter_code
_entity_poly.pdbx_strand_id
1 'polypeptide(L)'
;RVGQNTLYDLREDLYQKLQELDFDFFNHTRVGDIMARMTGDTDAIRHFVSWVTYNIAECILWFFSAVVVMSFIDWKLMLALVAVTPIIFLLTNRMSKKAHPLFFDIRESFSRLNSMVEENIGGNRVVKAFARENFEIEKFRSYNEDFKTRNMASAKVSRTYLPWLDGLAGSLSVIALILGGIFVINGEMTLGDLVAFNGYLWMLNNPMRMS
;
A
#
# COMPACT_ATOMS: atom_id res chain seq x y z
N ARG A 1 1.14 7.53 21.01
CA ARG A 1 0.25 7.59 22.20
C ARG A 1 -1.22 7.34 21.83
N VAL A 2 -1.78 8.05 20.82
CA VAL A 2 -3.19 7.90 20.41
C VAL A 2 -3.53 6.43 20.10
N GLY A 3 -2.81 5.78 19.20
CA GLY A 3 -3.10 4.41 18.82
C GLY A 3 -2.93 3.38 19.95
N GLN A 4 -2.07 3.64 20.94
CA GLN A 4 -1.95 2.75 22.11
C GLN A 4 -3.14 2.92 23.06
N ASN A 5 -3.63 4.14 23.25
CA ASN A 5 -4.83 4.40 24.06
C ASN A 5 -6.05 3.77 23.37
N THR A 6 -6.20 3.98 22.07
CA THR A 6 -7.29 3.33 21.29
C THR A 6 -7.25 1.79 21.41
N LEU A 7 -6.06 1.19 21.40
CA LEU A 7 -5.92 -0.26 21.59
C LEU A 7 -6.34 -0.70 22.99
N TYR A 8 -5.96 0.08 24.01
CA TYR A 8 -6.32 -0.19 25.39
C TYR A 8 -7.83 -0.13 25.58
N ASP A 9 -8.43 0.99 25.17
CA ASP A 9 -9.88 1.21 25.28
C ASP A 9 -10.67 0.14 24.52
N LEU A 10 -10.24 -0.18 23.29
CA LEU A 10 -10.89 -1.21 22.47
C LEU A 10 -10.81 -2.61 23.11
N ARG A 11 -9.68 -2.97 23.72
CA ARG A 11 -9.55 -4.27 24.40
C ARG A 11 -10.36 -4.33 25.68
N GLU A 12 -10.47 -3.22 26.40
CA GLU A 12 -11.31 -3.12 27.59
C GLU A 12 -12.79 -3.29 27.21
N ASP A 13 -13.28 -2.55 26.20
CA ASP A 13 -14.65 -2.65 25.69
C ASP A 13 -14.99 -4.06 25.20
N LEU A 14 -14.06 -4.68 24.44
CA LEU A 14 -14.23 -6.06 23.97
C LEU A 14 -14.29 -7.05 25.12
N TYR A 15 -13.45 -6.89 26.14
CA TYR A 15 -13.45 -7.76 27.31
C TYR A 15 -14.73 -7.62 28.11
N GLN A 16 -15.19 -6.37 28.34
CA GLN A 16 -16.48 -6.11 28.99
C GLN A 16 -17.63 -6.76 28.22
N LYS A 17 -17.63 -6.58 26.89
CA LYS A 17 -18.67 -7.20 26.04
C LYS A 17 -18.65 -8.72 26.10
N LEU A 18 -17.48 -9.34 26.15
CA LEU A 18 -17.38 -10.80 26.31
C LEU A 18 -17.97 -11.28 27.63
N GLN A 19 -17.88 -10.49 28.72
CA GLN A 19 -18.48 -10.86 30.01
C GLN A 19 -20.01 -10.74 30.01
N GLU A 20 -20.59 -9.94 29.10
CA GLU A 20 -22.04 -9.76 28.96
C GLU A 20 -22.70 -10.80 28.04
N LEU A 21 -21.91 -11.54 27.25
CA LEU A 21 -22.44 -12.49 26.26
C LEU A 21 -22.95 -13.77 26.92
N ASP A 22 -24.01 -14.32 26.34
CA ASP A 22 -24.66 -15.55 26.80
C ASP A 22 -23.80 -16.80 26.56
N PHE A 23 -24.04 -17.87 27.30
CA PHE A 23 -23.43 -19.18 27.11
C PHE A 23 -23.64 -19.72 25.69
N ASP A 24 -24.74 -19.38 25.03
CA ASP A 24 -25.00 -19.81 23.65
C ASP A 24 -23.95 -19.31 22.67
N PHE A 25 -23.45 -18.08 22.83
CA PHE A 25 -22.35 -17.54 22.06
C PHE A 25 -21.08 -18.39 22.21
N PHE A 26 -20.72 -18.76 23.43
CA PHE A 26 -19.52 -19.55 23.72
C PHE A 26 -19.63 -21.00 23.26
N ASN A 27 -20.85 -21.56 23.19
CA ASN A 27 -21.08 -22.89 22.65
C ASN A 27 -20.86 -22.96 21.12
N HIS A 28 -21.11 -21.86 20.41
CA HIS A 28 -21.00 -21.79 18.94
C HIS A 28 -19.72 -21.10 18.45
N THR A 29 -18.94 -20.47 19.31
CA THR A 29 -17.73 -19.71 18.95
C THR A 29 -16.50 -20.33 19.61
N ARG A 30 -15.47 -20.63 18.79
CA ARG A 30 -14.22 -21.18 19.31
C ARG A 30 -13.45 -20.09 20.08
N VAL A 31 -12.90 -20.45 21.23
CA VAL A 31 -12.05 -19.57 22.03
C VAL A 31 -10.89 -19.01 21.23
N GLY A 32 -10.30 -19.81 20.32
CA GLY A 32 -9.23 -19.36 19.42
C GLY A 32 -9.64 -18.21 18.49
N ASP A 33 -10.90 -18.21 17.99
CA ASP A 33 -11.41 -17.14 17.12
C ASP A 33 -11.61 -15.85 17.91
N ILE A 34 -12.07 -15.94 19.17
CA ILE A 34 -12.18 -14.80 20.07
C ILE A 34 -10.79 -14.21 20.34
N MET A 35 -9.82 -15.05 20.67
CA MET A 35 -8.45 -14.61 20.92
C MET A 35 -7.80 -14.00 19.69
N ALA A 36 -8.02 -14.56 18.49
CA ALA A 36 -7.53 -14.00 17.24
C ALA A 36 -8.09 -12.58 16.99
N ARG A 37 -9.37 -12.34 17.26
CA ARG A 37 -10.00 -11.02 17.18
C ARG A 37 -9.44 -10.04 18.22
N MET A 38 -9.32 -10.48 19.48
CA MET A 38 -8.80 -9.65 20.56
C MET A 38 -7.33 -9.26 20.39
N THR A 39 -6.55 -10.04 19.64
CA THR A 39 -5.12 -9.76 19.40
C THR A 39 -4.88 -9.23 17.99
N GLY A 40 -5.17 -10.02 16.96
CA GLY A 40 -4.86 -9.70 15.57
C GLY A 40 -5.68 -8.55 15.02
N ASP A 41 -7.01 -8.59 15.15
CA ASP A 41 -7.88 -7.56 14.60
C ASP A 41 -7.72 -6.22 15.34
N THR A 42 -7.54 -6.25 16.65
CA THR A 42 -7.28 -5.03 17.43
C THR A 42 -5.93 -4.41 17.09
N ASP A 43 -4.90 -5.22 16.83
CA ASP A 43 -3.60 -4.72 16.37
C ASP A 43 -3.69 -4.15 14.94
N ALA A 44 -4.49 -4.74 14.06
CA ALA A 44 -4.74 -4.20 12.72
C ALA A 44 -5.43 -2.82 12.79
N ILE A 45 -6.44 -2.67 13.66
CA ILE A 45 -7.10 -1.37 13.91
C ILE A 45 -6.12 -0.35 14.47
N ARG A 46 -5.29 -0.73 15.45
CA ARG A 46 -4.24 0.13 15.99
C ARG A 46 -3.28 0.61 14.89
N HIS A 47 -2.83 -0.31 14.04
CA HIS A 47 -1.95 0.01 12.91
C HIS A 47 -2.63 0.99 11.94
N PHE A 48 -3.90 0.75 11.60
CA PHE A 48 -4.68 1.66 10.76
C PHE A 48 -4.78 3.06 11.37
N VAL A 49 -5.20 3.17 12.62
CA VAL A 49 -5.37 4.46 13.32
C VAL A 49 -4.04 5.19 13.48
N SER A 50 -2.95 4.47 13.85
CA SER A 50 -1.66 5.11 14.14
C SER A 50 -0.85 5.43 12.90
N TRP A 51 -0.83 4.55 11.91
CA TRP A 51 0.08 4.68 10.77
C TRP A 51 -0.63 5.19 9.51
N VAL A 52 -1.78 4.60 9.15
CA VAL A 52 -2.47 4.97 7.91
C VAL A 52 -3.05 6.39 8.02
N THR A 53 -3.72 6.69 9.14
CA THR A 53 -4.30 8.03 9.38
C THR A 53 -3.20 9.10 9.45
N TYR A 54 -2.09 8.80 10.13
CA TYR A 54 -0.94 9.69 10.18
C TYR A 54 -0.37 9.97 8.78
N ASN A 55 -0.11 8.92 7.99
CA ASN A 55 0.42 9.09 6.64
C ASN A 55 -0.50 9.88 5.71
N ILE A 56 -1.83 9.64 5.79
CA ILE A 56 -2.80 10.42 5.00
C ILE A 56 -2.74 11.91 5.39
N ALA A 57 -2.78 12.20 6.69
CA ALA A 57 -2.69 13.57 7.18
C ALA A 57 -1.36 14.23 6.78
N GLU A 58 -0.26 13.52 6.91
CA GLU A 58 1.07 13.96 6.51
C GLU A 58 1.14 14.26 5.01
N CYS A 59 0.64 13.38 4.16
CA CYS A 59 0.60 13.58 2.70
C CYS A 59 -0.22 14.81 2.32
N ILE A 60 -1.37 15.01 2.96
CA ILE A 60 -2.21 16.19 2.73
C ILE A 60 -1.48 17.47 3.15
N LEU A 61 -0.86 17.47 4.33
CA LEU A 61 -0.11 18.63 4.83
C LEU A 61 1.08 18.96 3.93
N TRP A 62 1.87 17.97 3.51
CA TRP A 62 2.99 18.18 2.59
C TRP A 62 2.54 18.76 1.26
N PHE A 63 1.46 18.20 0.67
CA PHE A 63 0.94 18.67 -0.60
C PHE A 63 0.47 20.14 -0.51
N PHE A 64 -0.37 20.46 0.47
CA PHE A 64 -0.88 21.83 0.63
C PHE A 64 0.22 22.83 1.01
N SER A 65 1.16 22.45 1.89
CA SER A 65 2.28 23.31 2.24
C SER A 65 3.18 23.59 1.02
N ALA A 66 3.45 22.57 0.20
CA ALA A 66 4.20 22.76 -1.04
C ALA A 66 3.50 23.74 -2.00
N VAL A 67 2.19 23.54 -2.25
CA VAL A 67 1.41 24.42 -3.11
C VAL A 67 1.43 25.86 -2.59
N VAL A 68 1.25 26.08 -1.28
CA VAL A 68 1.28 27.40 -0.66
C VAL A 68 2.65 28.05 -0.80
N VAL A 69 3.73 27.37 -0.40
CA VAL A 69 5.09 27.93 -0.49
C VAL A 69 5.48 28.22 -1.93
N MET A 70 5.22 27.28 -2.84
CA MET A 70 5.52 27.45 -4.27
C MET A 70 4.71 28.61 -4.90
N SER A 71 3.48 28.87 -4.46
CA SER A 71 2.66 29.99 -4.95
C SER A 71 3.22 31.35 -4.56
N PHE A 72 3.91 31.44 -3.41
CA PHE A 72 4.58 32.65 -2.98
C PHE A 72 5.88 32.92 -3.76
N ILE A 73 6.53 31.90 -4.27
CA ILE A 73 7.75 32.04 -5.09
C ILE A 73 7.36 32.45 -6.52
N ASP A 74 6.61 31.58 -7.21
CA ASP A 74 6.06 31.87 -8.54
C ASP A 74 4.78 31.05 -8.78
N TRP A 75 3.64 31.78 -8.90
CA TRP A 75 2.35 31.11 -9.09
C TRP A 75 2.17 30.49 -10.49
N LYS A 76 2.86 31.05 -11.54
CA LYS A 76 2.77 30.52 -12.91
C LYS A 76 3.45 29.16 -13.00
N LEU A 77 4.66 29.09 -12.42
CA LEU A 77 5.43 27.84 -12.38
C LEU A 77 4.73 26.78 -11.53
N MET A 78 4.15 27.19 -10.38
CA MET A 78 3.36 26.29 -9.52
C MET A 78 2.16 25.73 -10.27
N LEU A 79 1.39 26.53 -11.00
CA LEU A 79 0.26 26.05 -11.80
C LEU A 79 0.68 25.05 -12.88
N ALA A 80 1.81 25.30 -13.56
CA ALA A 80 2.31 24.38 -14.57
C ALA A 80 2.63 23.00 -13.99
N LEU A 81 3.17 22.92 -12.77
CA LEU A 81 3.50 21.66 -12.10
C LEU A 81 2.27 20.97 -11.51
N VAL A 82 1.38 21.74 -10.87
CA VAL A 82 0.12 21.19 -10.33
C VAL A 82 -0.77 20.64 -11.45
N ALA A 83 -0.70 21.18 -12.67
CA ALA A 83 -1.43 20.65 -13.81
C ALA A 83 -1.01 19.21 -14.23
N VAL A 84 0.20 18.76 -13.86
CA VAL A 84 0.65 17.38 -14.09
C VAL A 84 0.05 16.42 -13.05
N THR A 85 -0.27 16.89 -11.85
CA THR A 85 -0.80 16.08 -10.74
C THR A 85 -2.04 15.25 -11.10
N PRO A 86 -3.08 15.81 -11.78
CA PRO A 86 -4.24 15.04 -12.20
C PRO A 86 -3.90 13.87 -13.13
N ILE A 87 -2.89 14.05 -13.99
CA ILE A 87 -2.46 13.00 -14.92
C ILE A 87 -1.85 11.83 -14.15
N ILE A 88 -0.98 12.13 -13.18
CA ILE A 88 -0.38 11.12 -12.29
C ILE A 88 -1.49 10.40 -11.52
N PHE A 89 -2.43 11.14 -10.93
CA PHE A 89 -3.54 10.57 -10.18
C PHE A 89 -4.40 9.63 -11.02
N LEU A 90 -4.75 10.02 -12.25
CA LEU A 90 -5.52 9.16 -13.17
C LEU A 90 -4.76 7.89 -13.54
N LEU A 91 -3.45 7.98 -13.76
CA LEU A 91 -2.61 6.83 -14.09
C LEU A 91 -2.47 5.88 -12.90
N THR A 92 -2.25 6.42 -11.70
CA THR A 92 -2.19 5.65 -10.44
C THR A 92 -3.52 4.93 -10.17
N ASN A 93 -4.65 5.62 -10.35
CA ASN A 93 -5.97 5.02 -10.17
C ASN A 93 -6.24 3.89 -11.18
N ARG A 94 -5.80 4.05 -12.44
CA ARG A 94 -5.87 2.97 -13.44
C ARG A 94 -5.00 1.77 -13.08
N MET A 95 -3.79 2.02 -12.59
CA MET A 95 -2.89 0.97 -12.09
C MET A 95 -3.53 0.22 -10.92
N SER A 96 -4.00 0.95 -9.91
CA SER A 96 -4.63 0.40 -8.71
C SER A 96 -5.84 -0.48 -9.05
N LYS A 97 -6.74 -0.02 -9.92
CA LYS A 97 -7.89 -0.81 -10.38
C LYS A 97 -7.52 -2.13 -11.07
N LYS A 98 -6.36 -2.18 -11.75
CA LYS A 98 -5.86 -3.41 -12.38
C LYS A 98 -5.08 -4.29 -11.41
N ALA A 99 -4.36 -3.70 -10.45
CA ALA A 99 -3.58 -4.44 -9.47
C ALA A 99 -4.46 -5.09 -8.39
N HIS A 100 -5.52 -4.40 -7.95
CA HIS A 100 -6.38 -4.84 -6.85
C HIS A 100 -6.96 -6.26 -7.02
N PRO A 101 -7.59 -6.66 -8.13
CA PRO A 101 -8.08 -8.03 -8.30
C PRO A 101 -6.94 -9.06 -8.28
N LEU A 102 -5.78 -8.73 -8.83
CA LEU A 102 -4.62 -9.63 -8.85
C LEU A 102 -4.08 -9.93 -7.44
N PHE A 103 -4.19 -8.99 -6.50
CA PHE A 103 -3.85 -9.26 -5.11
C PHE A 103 -4.76 -10.30 -4.45
N PHE A 104 -6.05 -10.31 -4.77
CA PHE A 104 -6.96 -11.35 -4.29
C PHE A 104 -6.62 -12.71 -4.90
N ASP A 105 -6.35 -12.76 -6.21
CA ASP A 105 -5.96 -13.98 -6.90
C ASP A 105 -4.65 -14.57 -6.34
N ILE A 106 -3.66 -13.72 -6.04
CA ILE A 106 -2.41 -14.11 -5.39
C ILE A 106 -2.68 -14.69 -4.01
N ARG A 107 -3.51 -14.00 -3.21
CA ARG A 107 -3.86 -14.43 -1.86
C ARG A 107 -4.58 -15.78 -1.84
N GLU A 108 -5.50 -15.97 -2.77
CA GLU A 108 -6.23 -17.22 -2.94
C GLU A 108 -5.29 -18.37 -3.35
N SER A 109 -4.41 -18.15 -4.34
CA SER A 109 -3.45 -19.15 -4.77
C SER A 109 -2.44 -19.51 -3.68
N PHE A 110 -2.01 -18.51 -2.89
CA PHE A 110 -1.14 -18.72 -1.73
C PHE A 110 -1.83 -19.54 -0.64
N SER A 111 -3.11 -19.24 -0.36
CA SER A 111 -3.90 -20.01 0.61
C SER A 111 -4.03 -21.47 0.19
N ARG A 112 -4.34 -21.74 -1.10
CA ARG A 112 -4.40 -23.10 -1.65
C ARG A 112 -3.06 -23.84 -1.55
N LEU A 113 -1.96 -23.15 -1.85
CA LEU A 113 -0.61 -23.71 -1.72
C LEU A 113 -0.31 -24.07 -0.26
N ASN A 114 -0.61 -23.19 0.69
CA ASN A 114 -0.40 -23.43 2.11
C ASN A 114 -1.25 -24.60 2.62
N SER A 115 -2.54 -24.68 2.26
CA SER A 115 -3.41 -25.78 2.66
C SER A 115 -2.90 -27.14 2.14
N MET A 116 -2.39 -27.15 0.89
CA MET A 116 -1.77 -28.35 0.33
C MET A 116 -0.50 -28.76 1.09
N VAL A 117 0.35 -27.80 1.48
CA VAL A 117 1.56 -28.07 2.28
C VAL A 117 1.17 -28.58 3.67
N GLU A 118 0.18 -27.98 4.31
CA GLU A 118 -0.32 -28.37 5.63
C GLU A 118 -0.90 -29.80 5.60
N GLU A 119 -1.70 -30.13 4.57
CA GLU A 119 -2.21 -31.48 4.33
C GLU A 119 -1.05 -32.50 4.18
N ASN A 120 -0.02 -32.14 3.40
CA ASN A 120 1.14 -33.01 3.18
C ASN A 120 1.99 -33.22 4.43
N ILE A 121 2.19 -32.17 5.24
CA ILE A 121 2.92 -32.28 6.51
C ILE A 121 2.13 -33.18 7.47
N GLY A 122 0.82 -32.97 7.61
CA GLY A 122 -0.06 -33.81 8.46
C GLY A 122 -0.16 -35.26 7.99
N GLY A 123 -0.21 -35.47 6.66
CA GLY A 123 -0.33 -36.78 6.01
C GLY A 123 1.01 -37.45 5.67
N ASN A 124 2.16 -36.89 6.05
CA ASN A 124 3.46 -37.36 5.58
C ASN A 124 3.73 -38.87 5.86
N ARG A 125 3.21 -39.39 6.97
CA ARG A 125 3.32 -40.81 7.28
C ARG A 125 2.62 -41.71 6.24
N VAL A 126 1.47 -41.24 5.74
CA VAL A 126 0.69 -41.96 4.71
C VAL A 126 1.44 -41.89 3.36
N VAL A 127 1.93 -40.70 2.99
CA VAL A 127 2.73 -40.54 1.76
C VAL A 127 3.93 -41.46 1.74
N LYS A 128 4.65 -41.56 2.87
CA LYS A 128 5.80 -42.46 3.05
C LYS A 128 5.40 -43.94 3.01
N ALA A 129 4.31 -44.31 3.66
CA ALA A 129 3.83 -45.71 3.69
C ALA A 129 3.45 -46.24 2.29
N PHE A 130 2.95 -45.34 1.41
CA PHE A 130 2.55 -45.70 0.04
C PHE A 130 3.58 -45.30 -1.02
N ALA A 131 4.78 -44.81 -0.63
CA ALA A 131 5.85 -44.37 -1.52
C ALA A 131 5.34 -43.39 -2.60
N ARG A 132 4.49 -42.41 -2.23
CA ARG A 132 3.85 -41.45 -3.13
C ARG A 132 4.53 -40.08 -3.15
N GLU A 133 5.78 -39.98 -2.74
CA GLU A 133 6.52 -38.70 -2.67
C GLU A 133 6.56 -37.98 -4.02
N ASN A 134 6.83 -38.70 -5.10
CA ASN A 134 6.90 -38.06 -6.43
C ASN A 134 5.56 -37.46 -6.88
N PHE A 135 4.44 -38.10 -6.52
CA PHE A 135 3.11 -37.58 -6.81
C PHE A 135 2.84 -36.30 -6.03
N GLU A 136 3.17 -36.25 -4.75
CA GLU A 136 2.99 -35.04 -3.91
C GLU A 136 3.93 -33.91 -4.34
N ILE A 137 5.16 -34.21 -4.78
CA ILE A 137 6.08 -33.22 -5.35
C ILE A 137 5.49 -32.62 -6.63
N GLU A 138 4.90 -33.39 -7.49
CA GLU A 138 4.32 -32.90 -8.73
C GLU A 138 3.05 -32.08 -8.46
N LYS A 139 2.23 -32.50 -7.50
CA LYS A 139 1.08 -31.75 -6.99
C LYS A 139 1.55 -30.39 -6.45
N PHE A 140 2.57 -30.35 -5.60
CA PHE A 140 3.17 -29.11 -5.10
C PHE A 140 3.66 -28.19 -6.24
N ARG A 141 4.36 -28.74 -7.22
CA ARG A 141 4.83 -27.97 -8.39
C ARG A 141 3.69 -27.30 -9.13
N SER A 142 2.57 -27.98 -9.30
CA SER A 142 1.37 -27.41 -9.96
C SER A 142 0.83 -26.19 -9.21
N TYR A 143 0.64 -26.30 -7.88
CA TYR A 143 0.18 -25.19 -7.05
C TYR A 143 1.17 -24.03 -6.99
N ASN A 144 2.46 -24.36 -6.93
CA ASN A 144 3.53 -23.34 -6.91
C ASN A 144 3.64 -22.60 -8.26
N GLU A 145 3.42 -23.28 -9.39
CA GLU A 145 3.40 -22.66 -10.71
C GLU A 145 2.16 -21.76 -10.90
N ASP A 146 0.97 -22.14 -10.37
CA ASP A 146 -0.21 -21.26 -10.32
C ASP A 146 0.08 -20.01 -9.51
N PHE A 147 0.65 -20.14 -8.31
CA PHE A 147 1.05 -19.02 -7.47
C PHE A 147 2.06 -18.11 -8.17
N LYS A 148 3.09 -18.67 -8.79
CA LYS A 148 4.09 -17.93 -9.58
C LYS A 148 3.43 -17.17 -10.74
N THR A 149 2.53 -17.83 -11.47
CA THR A 149 1.87 -17.23 -12.64
C THR A 149 1.02 -16.01 -12.23
N ARG A 150 0.31 -16.08 -11.11
CA ARG A 150 -0.48 -14.97 -10.57
C ARG A 150 0.42 -13.82 -10.09
N ASN A 151 1.53 -14.13 -9.41
CA ASN A 151 2.53 -13.12 -9.06
C ASN A 151 3.15 -12.44 -10.29
N MET A 152 3.45 -13.21 -11.34
CA MET A 152 3.95 -12.67 -12.60
C MET A 152 2.92 -11.77 -13.31
N ALA A 153 1.62 -12.07 -13.21
CA ALA A 153 0.57 -11.20 -13.72
C ALA A 153 0.55 -9.85 -12.99
N SER A 154 0.67 -9.83 -11.66
CA SER A 154 0.80 -8.61 -10.86
C SER A 154 2.08 -7.84 -11.20
N ALA A 155 3.22 -8.52 -11.27
CA ALA A 155 4.49 -7.92 -11.67
C ALA A 155 4.43 -7.29 -13.08
N LYS A 156 3.67 -7.89 -14.01
CA LYS A 156 3.47 -7.33 -15.35
C LYS A 156 2.70 -6.01 -15.31
N VAL A 157 1.69 -5.87 -14.45
CA VAL A 157 0.98 -4.60 -14.24
C VAL A 157 1.95 -3.55 -13.71
N SER A 158 2.67 -3.85 -12.63
CA SER A 158 3.65 -2.94 -12.05
C SER A 158 4.71 -2.51 -13.06
N ARG A 159 5.30 -3.45 -13.79
CA ARG A 159 6.29 -3.18 -14.84
C ARG A 159 5.74 -2.28 -15.95
N THR A 160 4.45 -2.33 -16.23
CA THR A 160 3.84 -1.51 -17.29
C THR A 160 3.58 -0.08 -16.82
N TYR A 161 3.15 0.11 -15.57
CA TYR A 161 2.70 1.42 -15.08
C TYR A 161 3.80 2.19 -14.33
N LEU A 162 4.66 1.53 -13.55
CA LEU A 162 5.68 2.19 -12.74
C LEU A 162 6.64 3.08 -13.56
N PRO A 163 7.17 2.64 -14.73
CA PRO A 163 8.04 3.52 -15.51
C PRO A 163 7.37 4.81 -15.99
N TRP A 164 6.06 4.76 -16.29
CA TRP A 164 5.31 5.95 -16.65
C TRP A 164 5.08 6.89 -15.48
N LEU A 165 4.79 6.33 -14.31
CA LEU A 165 4.65 7.11 -13.08
C LEU A 165 5.98 7.76 -12.69
N ASP A 166 7.08 7.02 -12.72
CA ASP A 166 8.42 7.55 -12.44
C ASP A 166 8.85 8.58 -13.50
N GLY A 167 8.54 8.35 -14.77
CA GLY A 167 8.79 9.29 -15.85
C GLY A 167 8.02 10.60 -15.69
N LEU A 168 6.72 10.54 -15.34
CA LEU A 168 5.90 11.72 -15.06
C LEU A 168 6.39 12.46 -13.80
N ALA A 169 6.72 11.74 -12.74
CA ALA A 169 7.28 12.34 -11.53
C ALA A 169 8.63 13.02 -11.80
N GLY A 170 9.51 12.39 -12.62
CA GLY A 170 10.76 12.98 -13.05
C GLY A 170 10.59 14.18 -13.98
N SER A 171 9.52 14.20 -14.80
CA SER A 171 9.24 15.32 -15.70
C SER A 171 8.94 16.62 -14.95
N LEU A 172 8.44 16.56 -13.71
CA LEU A 172 8.22 17.75 -12.88
C LEU A 172 9.52 18.54 -12.66
N SER A 173 10.63 17.85 -12.37
CA SER A 173 11.94 18.49 -12.21
C SER A 173 12.45 19.10 -13.53
N VAL A 174 12.23 18.40 -14.65
CA VAL A 174 12.63 18.89 -15.98
C VAL A 174 11.80 20.14 -16.35
N ILE A 175 10.48 20.09 -16.14
CA ILE A 175 9.58 21.25 -16.38
C ILE A 175 9.98 22.43 -15.51
N ALA A 176 10.24 22.19 -14.21
CA ALA A 176 10.66 23.24 -13.28
C ALA A 176 11.97 23.89 -13.71
N LEU A 177 12.96 23.11 -14.16
CA LEU A 177 14.26 23.62 -14.63
C LEU A 177 14.13 24.40 -15.95
N ILE A 178 13.34 23.90 -16.89
CA ILE A 178 13.18 24.57 -18.20
C ILE A 178 12.37 25.87 -18.04
N LEU A 179 11.18 25.79 -17.47
CA LEU A 179 10.30 26.97 -17.31
C LEU A 179 10.87 27.97 -16.30
N GLY A 180 11.36 27.47 -15.17
CA GLY A 180 11.99 28.31 -14.15
C GLY A 180 13.28 28.95 -14.65
N GLY A 181 14.09 28.23 -15.45
CA GLY A 181 15.27 28.78 -16.11
C GLY A 181 14.91 29.91 -17.09
N ILE A 182 13.83 29.76 -17.87
CA ILE A 182 13.31 30.82 -18.75
C ILE A 182 12.89 32.05 -17.92
N PHE A 183 12.19 31.84 -16.80
CA PHE A 183 11.75 32.96 -15.91
C PHE A 183 12.95 33.67 -15.26
N VAL A 184 14.01 32.93 -14.91
CA VAL A 184 15.27 33.53 -14.41
C VAL A 184 15.94 34.37 -15.49
N ILE A 185 16.04 33.88 -16.73
CA ILE A 185 16.63 34.63 -17.87
C ILE A 185 15.82 35.90 -18.16
N ASN A 186 14.50 35.82 -18.06
CA ASN A 186 13.60 36.97 -18.27
C ASN A 186 13.59 37.96 -17.08
N GLY A 187 14.27 37.64 -15.97
CA GLY A 187 14.28 38.47 -14.76
C GLY A 187 12.99 38.39 -13.92
N GLU A 188 12.09 37.47 -14.20
CA GLU A 188 10.86 37.26 -13.43
C GLU A 188 11.09 36.50 -12.12
N MET A 189 12.19 35.74 -12.02
CA MET A 189 12.55 34.90 -10.89
C MET A 189 14.05 34.96 -10.62
N THR A 190 14.47 34.83 -9.36
CA THR A 190 15.90 34.71 -9.03
C THR A 190 16.39 33.25 -9.15
N LEU A 191 17.69 33.07 -9.33
CA LEU A 191 18.29 31.71 -9.33
C LEU A 191 18.07 31.02 -7.98
N GLY A 192 18.10 31.78 -6.87
CA GLY A 192 17.82 31.26 -5.53
C GLY A 192 16.39 30.70 -5.41
N ASP A 193 15.41 31.41 -5.98
CA ASP A 193 14.01 30.95 -6.02
C ASP A 193 13.86 29.66 -6.81
N LEU A 194 14.54 29.53 -7.95
CA LEU A 194 14.53 28.31 -8.76
C LEU A 194 15.11 27.11 -7.99
N VAL A 195 16.20 27.30 -7.26
CA VAL A 195 16.81 26.26 -6.41
C VAL A 195 15.87 25.87 -5.28
N ALA A 196 15.27 26.87 -4.59
CA ALA A 196 14.29 26.62 -3.54
C ALA A 196 13.07 25.87 -4.09
N PHE A 197 12.55 26.27 -5.25
CA PHE A 197 11.43 25.65 -5.91
C PHE A 197 11.70 24.18 -6.23
N ASN A 198 12.87 23.87 -6.80
CA ASN A 198 13.28 22.49 -7.06
C ASN A 198 13.40 21.66 -5.76
N GLY A 199 13.79 22.27 -4.65
CA GLY A 199 13.82 21.65 -3.34
C GLY A 199 12.44 21.22 -2.82
N TYR A 200 11.36 21.92 -3.20
CA TYR A 200 9.99 21.57 -2.79
C TYR A 200 9.31 20.53 -3.68
N LEU A 201 9.87 20.17 -4.85
CA LEU A 201 9.26 19.19 -5.76
C LEU A 201 9.05 17.82 -5.14
N TRP A 202 9.94 17.39 -4.22
CA TRP A 202 9.79 16.12 -3.54
C TRP A 202 8.52 16.07 -2.68
N MET A 203 8.08 17.21 -2.13
CA MET A 203 6.84 17.31 -1.34
C MET A 203 5.59 17.07 -2.19
N LEU A 204 5.65 17.42 -3.49
CA LEU A 204 4.59 17.10 -4.44
C LEU A 204 4.64 15.63 -4.87
N ASN A 205 5.84 15.06 -5.06
CA ASN A 205 6.02 13.70 -5.56
C ASN A 205 5.76 12.63 -4.50
N ASN A 206 6.13 12.89 -3.24
CA ASN A 206 6.07 11.88 -2.18
C ASN A 206 4.65 11.33 -1.93
N PRO A 207 3.60 12.17 -1.79
CA PRO A 207 2.23 11.69 -1.62
C PRO A 207 1.74 10.81 -2.78
N MET A 208 2.22 11.06 -3.99
CA MET A 208 1.81 10.33 -5.20
C MET A 208 2.44 8.94 -5.33
N ARG A 209 3.56 8.69 -4.63
CA ARG A 209 4.26 7.40 -4.61
C ARG A 209 3.79 6.49 -3.48
N MET A 210 3.09 7.02 -2.49
CA MET A 210 2.61 6.29 -1.31
C MET A 210 1.17 5.76 -1.46
N SER A 211 0.47 6.09 -2.54
CA SER A 211 -0.88 5.58 -2.86
C SER A 211 -0.79 4.23 -3.66
#